data_159d92c0a9f102404ebf52a25ad788a5
#
_entry.id   159d92c0a9f102404ebf52a25ad788a5
#
_cell.length_a   1.000
_cell.length_b   1.000
_cell.length_c   1.000
_cell.angle_alpha   90.00
_cell.angle_beta   90.00
_cell.angle_gamma   90.00
#
_symmetry.space_group_name_H-M   'P 1'
#
loop_
_entity.id
_entity.type
_entity.pdbx_description
1 polymer ?
#
loop_
_entity_poly.entity_id
_entity_poly.type
_entity_poly.pdbx_seq_one_letter_code
_entity_poly.pdbx_strand_id
1 'polypeptide(L)'
;MLNRILEPEVMDTAEEAVDYDRMDHSHVNRLFVDDFLLALTDANGLGNQPCCVFDAGTGTAQIPIELMQRKFPGTVVASDLAQAMLVVARQNVQAAGLQDSIELVLRDCKQLPELDATYHAVMSNSIVHHIPEPRDVLRELWRVLKPGGVLFVRDLMRPGDIDSLNHLVRTYAGEANDHQQKMFRESLHAALTVSEVREILVELGISTDSVKATSDRHWTISARKT
;
A
#
# COMPACT_ATOMS: atom_id res chain seq x y z
N MET A 1 5.81 -24.01 7.38
CA MET A 1 5.38 -22.68 6.87
C MET A 1 3.90 -22.56 7.16
N LEU A 2 3.43 -21.43 7.68
CA LEU A 2 2.01 -21.20 7.92
C LEU A 2 1.23 -21.13 6.59
N ASN A 3 0.04 -21.74 6.55
CA ASN A 3 -0.86 -21.58 5.42
C ASN A 3 -1.44 -20.16 5.41
N ARG A 4 -1.69 -19.62 4.22
CA ARG A 4 -2.42 -18.36 4.06
C ARG A 4 -3.88 -18.58 4.49
N ILE A 5 -4.38 -17.68 5.33
CA ILE A 5 -5.78 -17.66 5.77
C ILE A 5 -6.31 -16.28 5.43
N LEU A 6 -7.29 -16.21 4.54
CA LEU A 6 -7.86 -14.93 4.12
C LEU A 6 -8.67 -14.28 5.23
N GLU A 7 -8.67 -12.98 5.25
CA GLU A 7 -9.52 -12.13 6.10
C GLU A 7 -10.54 -11.37 5.21
N PRO A 8 -11.53 -10.67 5.80
CA PRO A 8 -12.45 -9.84 5.02
C PRO A 8 -11.69 -8.82 4.16
N GLU A 9 -12.05 -8.74 2.87
CA GLU A 9 -11.36 -7.90 1.89
C GLU A 9 -11.51 -6.39 2.17
N VAL A 10 -12.64 -5.98 2.74
CA VAL A 10 -12.98 -4.55 2.86
C VAL A 10 -13.42 -4.22 4.28
N MET A 11 -12.82 -3.16 4.84
CA MET A 11 -13.22 -2.50 6.08
C MET A 11 -14.10 -1.29 5.71
N ASP A 12 -15.41 -1.49 5.58
CA ASP A 12 -16.31 -0.45 5.04
C ASP A 12 -17.38 0.02 6.04
N THR A 13 -17.10 -0.04 7.32
CA THR A 13 -17.93 0.61 8.32
C THR A 13 -17.33 1.95 8.77
N ALA A 14 -18.19 2.90 9.12
CA ALA A 14 -17.72 4.19 9.62
C ALA A 14 -16.92 4.06 10.94
N GLU A 15 -17.24 3.07 11.76
CA GLU A 15 -16.56 2.80 13.03
C GLU A 15 -15.13 2.30 12.77
N GLU A 16 -14.98 1.31 11.88
CA GLU A 16 -13.66 0.78 11.48
C GLU A 16 -12.77 1.86 10.89
N ALA A 17 -13.31 2.71 9.99
CA ALA A 17 -12.56 3.79 9.36
C ALA A 17 -12.06 4.82 10.39
N VAL A 18 -12.89 5.20 11.37
CA VAL A 18 -12.52 6.13 12.43
C VAL A 18 -11.52 5.50 13.40
N ASP A 19 -11.69 4.23 13.74
CA ASP A 19 -10.76 3.52 14.63
C ASP A 19 -9.40 3.33 13.97
N TYR A 20 -9.38 2.99 12.68
CA TYR A 20 -8.14 2.92 11.90
C TYR A 20 -7.42 4.27 11.85
N ASP A 21 -8.15 5.36 11.61
CA ASP A 21 -7.57 6.71 11.51
C ASP A 21 -6.94 7.19 12.84
N ARG A 22 -7.46 6.72 13.97
CA ARG A 22 -6.94 7.07 15.30
C ARG A 22 -5.66 6.32 15.69
N MET A 23 -5.32 5.26 14.95
CA MET A 23 -4.08 4.53 15.19
C MET A 23 -2.89 5.38 14.76
N ASP A 24 -1.83 5.45 15.58
CA ASP A 24 -0.61 6.16 15.22
C ASP A 24 0.24 5.37 14.21
N HIS A 25 0.02 5.63 12.95
CA HIS A 25 0.82 5.08 11.85
C HIS A 25 1.94 6.04 11.40
N SER A 26 2.15 7.17 12.07
CA SER A 26 3.01 8.27 11.59
C SER A 26 4.45 7.83 11.30
N HIS A 27 5.01 6.94 12.13
CA HIS A 27 6.37 6.45 11.91
C HIS A 27 6.49 5.57 10.68
N VAL A 28 5.58 4.59 10.51
CA VAL A 28 5.62 3.67 9.35
C VAL A 28 5.26 4.39 8.06
N ASN A 29 4.35 5.38 8.10
CA ASN A 29 4.00 6.20 6.95
C ASN A 29 5.19 7.06 6.50
N ARG A 30 5.92 7.68 7.43
CA ARG A 30 7.16 8.42 7.11
C ARG A 30 8.20 7.53 6.45
N LEU A 31 8.47 6.36 6.99
CA LEU A 31 9.42 5.39 6.40
C LEU A 31 8.98 4.93 5.01
N PHE A 32 7.67 4.70 4.82
CA PHE A 32 7.15 4.36 3.51
C PHE A 32 7.40 5.47 2.48
N VAL A 33 7.09 6.71 2.85
CA VAL A 33 7.28 7.87 1.97
C VAL A 33 8.75 8.14 1.69
N ASP A 34 9.63 8.02 2.69
CA ASP A 34 11.08 8.19 2.52
C ASP A 34 11.64 7.17 1.51
N ASP A 35 11.27 5.89 1.64
CA ASP A 35 11.70 4.82 0.74
C ASP A 35 11.08 4.97 -0.66
N PHE A 36 9.82 5.38 -0.76
CA PHE A 36 9.16 5.68 -2.04
C PHE A 36 9.85 6.82 -2.79
N LEU A 37 10.15 7.92 -2.10
CA LEU A 37 10.88 9.05 -2.68
C LEU A 37 12.27 8.65 -3.15
N LEU A 38 12.97 7.78 -2.40
CA LEU A 38 14.26 7.23 -2.81
C LEU A 38 14.11 6.41 -4.08
N ALA A 39 13.13 5.52 -4.18
CA ALA A 39 12.85 4.71 -5.38
C ALA A 39 12.56 5.59 -6.62
N LEU A 40 11.91 6.73 -6.42
CA LEU A 40 11.67 7.69 -7.49
C LEU A 40 12.96 8.39 -7.96
N THR A 41 13.89 8.71 -7.06
CA THR A 41 15.15 9.42 -7.39
C THR A 41 16.18 8.52 -8.05
N ASP A 42 16.31 7.27 -7.65
CA ASP A 42 17.19 6.26 -8.27
C ASP A 42 16.88 6.05 -9.76
N ALA A 43 15.80 6.59 -10.18
CA ALA A 43 15.20 6.51 -11.49
C ALA A 43 15.62 7.58 -12.51
N ASN A 44 16.78 8.19 -12.42
CA ASN A 44 17.21 9.36 -13.22
C ASN A 44 16.38 10.63 -12.98
N GLY A 45 15.75 10.71 -11.81
CA GLY A 45 14.93 11.83 -11.38
C GLY A 45 13.57 11.88 -12.10
N LEU A 46 12.56 12.41 -11.43
CA LEU A 46 11.24 12.67 -12.03
C LEU A 46 11.29 13.78 -13.13
N GLY A 47 12.47 14.29 -13.45
CA GLY A 47 12.59 15.46 -14.30
C GLY A 47 11.79 16.66 -13.76
N ASN A 48 11.71 17.74 -14.51
CA ASN A 48 10.85 18.89 -14.19
C ASN A 48 9.36 18.68 -14.62
N GLN A 49 8.95 17.45 -14.92
CA GLN A 49 7.57 17.15 -15.32
C GLN A 49 6.71 16.90 -14.08
N PRO A 50 5.48 17.43 -14.05
CA PRO A 50 4.53 17.11 -12.99
C PRO A 50 4.34 15.60 -12.89
N CYS A 51 4.60 15.02 -11.72
CA CYS A 51 4.43 13.60 -11.47
C CYS A 51 3.03 13.33 -10.95
N CYS A 52 2.26 12.51 -11.67
CA CYS A 52 0.99 11.99 -11.17
C CYS A 52 1.24 10.60 -10.57
N VAL A 53 0.99 10.47 -9.28
CA VAL A 53 1.09 9.22 -8.51
C VAL A 53 -0.30 8.62 -8.33
N PHE A 54 -0.42 7.31 -8.48
CA PHE A 54 -1.60 6.56 -8.07
C PHE A 54 -1.32 5.87 -6.73
N ASP A 55 -2.18 6.08 -5.74
CA ASP A 55 -2.13 5.40 -4.45
C ASP A 55 -3.30 4.41 -4.36
N ALA A 56 -2.98 3.13 -4.33
CA ALA A 56 -3.96 2.05 -4.30
C ALA A 56 -4.22 1.59 -2.86
N GLY A 57 -5.47 1.69 -2.41
CA GLY A 57 -5.86 1.39 -1.04
C GLY A 57 -5.39 2.47 -0.07
N THR A 58 -5.78 3.70 -0.34
CA THR A 58 -5.31 4.88 0.40
C THR A 58 -5.80 4.94 1.85
N GLY A 59 -6.84 4.16 2.20
CA GLY A 59 -7.49 4.23 3.50
C GLY A 59 -7.95 5.64 3.82
N THR A 60 -7.48 6.19 4.92
CA THR A 60 -7.81 7.56 5.37
C THR A 60 -6.87 8.64 4.80
N ALA A 61 -6.10 8.31 3.74
CA ALA A 61 -5.19 9.18 2.99
C ALA A 61 -3.99 9.72 3.78
N GLN A 62 -3.56 9.06 4.84
CA GLN A 62 -2.43 9.53 5.64
C GLN A 62 -1.10 9.50 4.86
N ILE A 63 -0.86 8.49 4.00
CA ILE A 63 0.36 8.39 3.18
C ILE A 63 0.40 9.46 2.08
N PRO A 64 -0.64 9.69 1.27
CA PRO A 64 -0.67 10.81 0.33
C PRO A 64 -0.46 12.17 1.00
N ILE A 65 -1.06 12.40 2.17
CA ILE A 65 -0.86 13.64 2.94
C ILE A 65 0.61 13.78 3.36
N GLU A 66 1.22 12.74 3.93
CA GLU A 66 2.64 12.76 4.29
C GLU A 66 3.53 13.04 3.07
N LEU A 67 3.24 12.41 1.90
CA LEU A 67 3.97 12.65 0.66
C LEU A 67 3.88 14.11 0.22
N MET A 68 2.70 14.70 0.22
CA MET A 68 2.51 16.10 -0.21
C MET A 68 3.13 17.10 0.78
N GLN A 69 3.16 16.79 2.08
CA GLN A 69 3.83 17.59 3.10
C GLN A 69 5.36 17.62 2.92
N ARG A 70 5.95 16.62 2.23
CA ARG A 70 7.38 16.63 1.79
C ARG A 70 7.64 17.54 0.58
N LYS A 71 6.65 18.37 0.18
CA LYS A 71 6.71 19.25 -1.00
C LYS A 71 6.97 18.47 -2.30
N PHE A 72 6.33 17.30 -2.41
CA PHE A 72 6.41 16.50 -3.63
C PHE A 72 5.91 17.30 -4.83
N PRO A 73 6.67 17.37 -5.94
CA PRO A 73 6.33 18.20 -7.10
C PRO A 73 5.34 17.47 -8.05
N GLY A 74 4.14 17.17 -7.57
CA GLY A 74 3.16 16.40 -8.34
C GLY A 74 1.78 16.38 -7.70
N THR A 75 0.95 15.47 -8.17
CA THR A 75 -0.40 15.21 -7.65
C THR A 75 -0.56 13.73 -7.33
N VAL A 76 -1.53 13.41 -6.47
CA VAL A 76 -1.87 12.03 -6.12
C VAL A 76 -3.33 11.76 -6.44
N VAL A 77 -3.59 10.68 -7.16
CA VAL A 77 -4.92 10.07 -7.26
C VAL A 77 -4.95 8.95 -6.22
N ALA A 78 -5.69 9.16 -5.14
CA ALA A 78 -5.74 8.29 -3.98
C ALA A 78 -7.06 7.50 -4.00
N SER A 79 -6.96 6.18 -4.14
CA SER A 79 -8.11 5.30 -4.34
C SER A 79 -8.32 4.35 -3.18
N ASP A 80 -9.59 4.09 -2.89
CA ASP A 80 -9.98 3.01 -1.99
C ASP A 80 -11.28 2.36 -2.48
N LEU A 81 -11.51 1.10 -2.06
CA LEU A 81 -12.77 0.40 -2.32
C LEU A 81 -13.81 0.68 -1.22
N ALA A 82 -13.35 1.04 -0.01
CA ALA A 82 -14.19 1.34 1.14
C ALA A 82 -14.66 2.81 1.10
N GLN A 83 -15.94 3.02 0.89
CA GLN A 83 -16.53 4.37 0.92
C GLN A 83 -16.35 5.03 2.28
N ALA A 84 -16.42 4.27 3.38
CA ALA A 84 -16.23 4.78 4.73
C ALA A 84 -14.83 5.35 4.94
N MET A 85 -13.78 4.69 4.40
CA MET A 85 -12.41 5.19 4.43
C MET A 85 -12.29 6.52 3.69
N LEU A 86 -12.89 6.63 2.49
CA LEU A 86 -12.84 7.86 1.69
C LEU A 86 -13.59 9.03 2.33
N VAL A 87 -14.58 8.78 3.17
CA VAL A 87 -15.25 9.85 3.96
C VAL A 87 -14.27 10.46 4.95
N VAL A 88 -13.52 9.64 5.69
CA VAL A 88 -12.49 10.11 6.64
C VAL A 88 -11.32 10.73 5.88
N ALA A 89 -10.86 10.11 4.79
CA ALA A 89 -9.80 10.64 3.93
C ALA A 89 -10.11 12.06 3.45
N ARG A 90 -11.35 12.34 3.06
CA ARG A 90 -11.76 13.68 2.63
C ARG A 90 -11.62 14.73 3.73
N GLN A 91 -11.97 14.37 4.97
CA GLN A 91 -11.80 15.24 6.13
C GLN A 91 -10.30 15.51 6.39
N ASN A 92 -9.46 14.48 6.32
CA ASN A 92 -8.02 14.59 6.54
C ASN A 92 -7.35 15.44 5.46
N VAL A 93 -7.65 15.20 4.17
CA VAL A 93 -7.13 16.00 3.05
C VAL A 93 -7.55 17.46 3.16
N GLN A 94 -8.81 17.71 3.54
CA GLN A 94 -9.33 19.07 3.78
C GLN A 94 -8.63 19.74 4.96
N ALA A 95 -8.47 19.06 6.07
CA ALA A 95 -7.78 19.59 7.24
C ALA A 95 -6.31 19.92 6.94
N ALA A 96 -5.68 19.15 6.05
CA ALA A 96 -4.31 19.40 5.59
C ALA A 96 -4.21 20.49 4.50
N GLY A 97 -5.32 20.96 3.93
CA GLY A 97 -5.32 21.96 2.84
C GLY A 97 -4.79 21.45 1.52
N LEU A 98 -4.97 20.14 1.22
CA LEU A 98 -4.35 19.45 0.08
C LEU A 98 -5.35 19.02 -1.01
N GLN A 99 -6.56 19.60 -1.05
CA GLN A 99 -7.63 19.22 -1.97
C GLN A 99 -7.26 19.43 -3.45
N ASP A 100 -6.39 20.39 -3.73
CA ASP A 100 -5.91 20.66 -5.10
C ASP A 100 -4.78 19.71 -5.54
N SER A 101 -4.23 18.94 -4.61
CA SER A 101 -3.06 18.07 -4.85
C SER A 101 -3.37 16.58 -4.69
N ILE A 102 -4.46 16.24 -3.98
CA ILE A 102 -4.89 14.86 -3.74
C ILE A 102 -6.34 14.71 -4.19
N GLU A 103 -6.54 13.92 -5.24
CA GLU A 103 -7.86 13.50 -5.72
C GLU A 103 -8.25 12.17 -5.07
N LEU A 104 -9.43 12.13 -4.42
CA LEU A 104 -9.96 10.92 -3.79
C LEU A 104 -10.99 10.24 -4.70
N VAL A 105 -10.77 8.97 -5.03
CA VAL A 105 -11.61 8.20 -5.97
C VAL A 105 -12.00 6.85 -5.40
N LEU A 106 -13.26 6.46 -5.58
CA LEU A 106 -13.73 5.10 -5.26
C LEU A 106 -13.36 4.18 -6.42
N ARG A 107 -12.47 3.20 -6.18
CA ARG A 107 -12.00 2.26 -7.21
C ARG A 107 -11.76 0.88 -6.62
N ASP A 108 -12.08 -0.14 -7.42
CA ASP A 108 -11.58 -1.49 -7.22
C ASP A 108 -10.24 -1.64 -7.94
N CYS A 109 -9.15 -1.77 -7.18
CA CYS A 109 -7.81 -1.90 -7.74
C CYS A 109 -7.58 -3.21 -8.50
N LYS A 110 -8.51 -4.17 -8.45
CA LYS A 110 -8.49 -5.39 -9.28
C LYS A 110 -8.94 -5.13 -10.72
N GLN A 111 -9.66 -4.02 -10.96
CA GLN A 111 -10.17 -3.63 -12.27
C GLN A 111 -10.27 -2.11 -12.37
N LEU A 112 -9.16 -1.48 -12.70
CA LEU A 112 -9.06 -0.02 -12.81
C LEU A 112 -9.65 0.48 -14.14
N PRO A 113 -10.49 1.54 -14.14
CA PRO A 113 -11.05 2.13 -15.35
C PRO A 113 -10.02 2.93 -16.16
N GLU A 114 -8.87 3.23 -15.59
CA GLU A 114 -7.79 4.00 -16.21
C GLU A 114 -7.19 3.26 -17.40
N LEU A 115 -6.74 4.02 -18.39
CA LEU A 115 -6.02 3.48 -19.54
C LEU A 115 -4.64 2.95 -19.13
N ASP A 116 -4.06 2.11 -19.98
CA ASP A 116 -2.67 1.68 -19.84
C ASP A 116 -1.73 2.90 -19.78
N ALA A 117 -0.67 2.79 -19.02
CA ALA A 117 0.37 3.81 -18.96
C ALA A 117 -0.15 5.22 -18.60
N THR A 118 -1.04 5.33 -17.62
CA THR A 118 -1.62 6.59 -17.14
C THR A 118 -0.74 7.31 -16.13
N TYR A 119 -0.17 6.57 -15.17
CA TYR A 119 0.53 7.16 -14.02
C TYR A 119 2.04 7.10 -14.13
N HIS A 120 2.73 8.10 -13.58
CA HIS A 120 4.19 8.16 -13.55
C HIS A 120 4.79 7.30 -12.45
N ALA A 121 4.05 7.13 -11.36
CA ALA A 121 4.36 6.20 -10.29
C ALA A 121 3.07 5.62 -9.71
N VAL A 122 3.18 4.42 -9.16
CA VAL A 122 2.10 3.74 -8.46
C VAL A 122 2.65 3.29 -7.11
N MET A 123 1.95 3.63 -6.05
CA MET A 123 2.26 3.17 -4.70
C MET A 123 1.08 2.45 -4.07
N SER A 124 1.37 1.57 -3.13
CA SER A 124 0.37 0.88 -2.31
C SER A 124 1.00 0.41 -1.01
N ASN A 125 0.28 0.53 0.08
CA ASN A 125 0.72 0.06 1.39
C ASN A 125 -0.38 -0.72 2.11
N SER A 126 -0.05 -1.97 2.47
CA SER A 126 -0.90 -2.80 3.36
C SER A 126 -2.31 -3.09 2.86
N ILE A 127 -2.47 -3.39 1.55
CA ILE A 127 -3.76 -3.82 0.99
C ILE A 127 -3.73 -5.19 0.34
N VAL A 128 -2.56 -5.64 -0.14
CA VAL A 128 -2.45 -6.85 -0.97
C VAL A 128 -2.84 -8.10 -0.17
N HIS A 129 -2.58 -8.11 1.15
CA HIS A 129 -2.93 -9.22 2.02
C HIS A 129 -4.44 -9.42 2.19
N HIS A 130 -5.25 -8.36 2.05
CA HIS A 130 -6.72 -8.46 2.07
C HIS A 130 -7.30 -9.10 0.81
N ILE A 131 -6.57 -9.07 -0.31
CA ILE A 131 -7.10 -9.44 -1.63
C ILE A 131 -6.93 -10.96 -1.85
N PRO A 132 -8.03 -11.70 -2.12
CA PRO A 132 -7.94 -13.14 -2.35
C PRO A 132 -7.02 -13.51 -3.51
N GLU A 133 -7.13 -12.80 -4.65
CA GLU A 133 -6.33 -13.00 -5.86
C GLU A 133 -5.36 -11.81 -6.07
N PRO A 134 -4.24 -11.76 -5.35
CA PRO A 134 -3.33 -10.59 -5.35
C PRO A 134 -2.67 -10.33 -6.71
N ARG A 135 -2.62 -11.34 -7.59
CA ARG A 135 -2.14 -11.18 -8.97
C ARG A 135 -2.94 -10.16 -9.74
N ASP A 136 -4.26 -10.09 -9.54
CA ASP A 136 -5.13 -9.20 -10.30
C ASP A 136 -4.83 -7.74 -9.98
N VAL A 137 -4.66 -7.41 -8.71
CA VAL A 137 -4.29 -6.04 -8.33
C VAL A 137 -2.88 -5.69 -8.82
N LEU A 138 -1.88 -6.56 -8.63
CA LEU A 138 -0.51 -6.28 -9.09
C LEU A 138 -0.44 -6.11 -10.62
N ARG A 139 -1.24 -6.88 -11.38
CA ARG A 139 -1.37 -6.73 -12.83
C ARG A 139 -1.93 -5.36 -13.22
N GLU A 140 -3.00 -4.92 -12.56
CA GLU A 140 -3.63 -3.63 -12.84
C GLU A 140 -2.71 -2.46 -12.48
N LEU A 141 -2.06 -2.50 -11.31
CA LEU A 141 -1.08 -1.50 -10.90
C LEU A 141 0.07 -1.40 -11.90
N TRP A 142 0.55 -2.55 -12.41
CA TRP A 142 1.58 -2.57 -13.46
C TRP A 142 1.07 -2.06 -14.79
N ARG A 143 -0.17 -2.38 -15.17
CA ARG A 143 -0.80 -1.94 -16.43
C ARG A 143 -0.90 -0.43 -16.51
N VAL A 144 -1.42 0.22 -15.48
CA VAL A 144 -1.64 1.67 -15.45
C VAL A 144 -0.35 2.48 -15.26
N LEU A 145 0.75 1.85 -14.89
CA LEU A 145 2.05 2.48 -14.77
C LEU A 145 2.66 2.76 -16.15
N LYS A 146 3.20 3.97 -16.37
CA LYS A 146 3.92 4.36 -17.60
C LYS A 146 5.23 3.61 -17.75
N PRO A 147 5.72 3.39 -18.99
CA PRO A 147 7.13 3.04 -19.20
C PRO A 147 8.04 4.05 -18.51
N GLY A 148 9.11 3.56 -17.87
CA GLY A 148 9.99 4.38 -17.04
C GLY A 148 9.45 4.70 -15.65
N GLY A 149 8.19 4.41 -15.36
CA GLY A 149 7.56 4.66 -14.07
C GLY A 149 7.99 3.68 -12.98
N VAL A 150 7.68 4.00 -11.73
CA VAL A 150 8.01 3.21 -10.53
C VAL A 150 6.75 2.60 -9.93
N LEU A 151 6.77 1.28 -9.73
CA LEU A 151 5.84 0.55 -8.87
C LEU A 151 6.48 0.37 -7.49
N PHE A 152 5.84 0.88 -6.44
CA PHE A 152 6.29 0.74 -5.07
C PHE A 152 5.16 0.19 -4.20
N VAL A 153 5.26 -1.08 -3.83
CA VAL A 153 4.24 -1.77 -3.02
C VAL A 153 4.91 -2.32 -1.77
N ARG A 154 4.42 -1.95 -0.61
CA ARG A 154 4.82 -2.53 0.68
C ARG A 154 3.63 -3.20 1.33
N ASP A 155 3.85 -4.39 1.85
CA ASP A 155 2.79 -5.12 2.54
C ASP A 155 3.35 -6.02 3.63
N LEU A 156 2.46 -6.54 4.48
CA LEU A 156 2.82 -7.51 5.50
C LEU A 156 3.40 -8.77 4.87
N MET A 157 4.30 -9.41 5.62
CA MET A 157 4.93 -10.67 5.25
C MET A 157 4.47 -11.77 6.20
N ARG A 158 3.91 -12.85 5.65
CA ARG A 158 3.48 -14.01 6.44
C ARG A 158 4.68 -14.66 7.12
N PRO A 159 4.67 -14.80 8.47
CA PRO A 159 5.74 -15.46 9.20
C PRO A 159 5.79 -16.96 8.90
N GLY A 160 6.96 -17.58 9.12
CA GLY A 160 7.20 -18.97 8.79
C GLY A 160 6.46 -19.97 9.69
N ASP A 161 6.17 -19.60 10.93
CA ASP A 161 5.58 -20.44 11.96
C ASP A 161 4.75 -19.64 12.97
N ILE A 162 4.02 -20.36 13.84
CA ILE A 162 3.12 -19.76 14.81
C ILE A 162 3.86 -19.02 15.94
N ASP A 163 5.08 -19.45 16.28
CA ASP A 163 5.87 -18.80 17.34
C ASP A 163 6.37 -17.45 16.85
N SER A 164 6.83 -17.36 15.62
CA SER A 164 7.19 -16.12 14.93
C SER A 164 5.98 -15.16 14.85
N LEU A 165 4.81 -15.68 14.48
CA LEU A 165 3.57 -14.90 14.42
C LEU A 165 3.21 -14.34 15.80
N ASN A 166 3.23 -15.17 16.84
CA ASN A 166 2.95 -14.76 18.20
C ASN A 166 3.97 -13.73 18.71
N HIS A 167 5.23 -13.87 18.32
CA HIS A 167 6.28 -12.90 18.64
C HIS A 167 5.98 -11.53 18.02
N LEU A 168 5.64 -11.48 16.73
CA LEU A 168 5.29 -10.24 16.03
C LEU A 168 4.08 -9.54 16.66
N VAL A 169 3.02 -10.30 16.98
CA VAL A 169 1.83 -9.73 17.65
C VAL A 169 2.19 -9.12 19.00
N ARG A 170 2.98 -9.82 19.83
CA ARG A 170 3.43 -9.28 21.12
C ARG A 170 4.30 -8.04 20.95
N THR A 171 5.16 -8.00 19.95
CA THR A 171 6.12 -6.91 19.75
C THR A 171 5.43 -5.64 19.25
N TYR A 172 4.47 -5.77 18.31
CA TYR A 172 3.91 -4.62 17.58
C TYR A 172 2.48 -4.26 17.99
N ALA A 173 1.77 -5.16 18.62
CA ALA A 173 0.41 -4.96 19.09
C ALA A 173 0.23 -5.33 20.58
N GLY A 174 1.30 -5.58 21.32
CA GLY A 174 1.22 -6.06 22.71
C GLY A 174 0.52 -5.11 23.67
N GLU A 175 0.54 -3.81 23.41
CA GLU A 175 -0.14 -2.78 24.21
C GLU A 175 -1.54 -2.42 23.65
N ALA A 176 -1.89 -2.97 22.48
CA ALA A 176 -3.20 -2.76 21.85
C ALA A 176 -4.28 -3.62 22.53
N ASN A 177 -5.55 -3.28 22.34
CA ASN A 177 -6.65 -4.08 22.84
C ASN A 177 -6.75 -5.43 22.12
N ASP A 178 -7.52 -6.39 22.69
CA ASP A 178 -7.65 -7.74 22.17
C ASP A 178 -8.16 -7.77 20.71
N HIS A 179 -9.05 -6.84 20.34
CA HIS A 179 -9.58 -6.72 18.98
C HIS A 179 -8.48 -6.33 17.98
N GLN A 180 -7.69 -5.32 18.29
CA GLN A 180 -6.57 -4.86 17.47
C GLN A 180 -5.46 -5.92 17.35
N GLN A 181 -5.15 -6.63 18.45
CA GLN A 181 -4.22 -7.77 18.42
C GLN A 181 -4.71 -8.89 17.51
N LYS A 182 -6.02 -9.18 17.56
CA LYS A 182 -6.64 -10.19 16.70
C LYS A 182 -6.56 -9.76 15.22
N MET A 183 -6.94 -8.52 14.89
CA MET A 183 -6.85 -7.99 13.52
C MET A 183 -5.42 -8.11 12.99
N PHE A 184 -4.42 -7.64 13.72
CA PHE A 184 -3.03 -7.72 13.27
C PHE A 184 -2.56 -9.17 13.08
N ARG A 185 -3.02 -10.11 13.92
CA ARG A 185 -2.77 -11.53 13.77
C ARG A 185 -3.38 -12.09 12.48
N GLU A 186 -4.62 -11.73 12.19
CA GLU A 186 -5.35 -12.17 10.99
C GLU A 186 -4.67 -11.63 9.73
N SER A 187 -4.28 -10.36 9.71
CA SER A 187 -3.54 -9.75 8.61
C SER A 187 -2.18 -10.43 8.37
N LEU A 188 -1.45 -10.81 9.43
CA LEU A 188 -0.20 -11.59 9.27
C LEU A 188 -0.46 -12.98 8.68
N HIS A 189 -1.58 -13.63 8.99
CA HIS A 189 -1.98 -14.90 8.38
C HIS A 189 -2.39 -14.74 6.91
N ALA A 190 -3.06 -13.63 6.57
CA ALA A 190 -3.52 -13.33 5.23
C ALA A 190 -2.38 -12.85 4.31
N ALA A 191 -1.28 -12.39 4.88
CA ALA A 191 -0.13 -11.84 4.16
C ALA A 191 0.53 -12.87 3.22
N LEU A 192 1.18 -12.36 2.18
CA LEU A 192 2.00 -13.17 1.29
C LEU A 192 3.42 -13.33 1.83
N THR A 193 4.07 -14.41 1.46
CA THR A 193 5.53 -14.57 1.60
C THR A 193 6.24 -13.91 0.41
N VAL A 194 7.52 -13.57 0.57
CA VAL A 194 8.35 -13.08 -0.53
C VAL A 194 8.38 -14.06 -1.72
N SER A 195 8.33 -15.39 -1.45
CA SER A 195 8.32 -16.41 -2.50
C SER A 195 7.05 -16.35 -3.34
N GLU A 196 5.88 -16.25 -2.70
CA GLU A 196 4.60 -16.12 -3.39
C GLU A 196 4.52 -14.83 -4.21
N VAL A 197 5.04 -13.72 -3.68
CA VAL A 197 5.13 -12.47 -4.45
C VAL A 197 6.03 -12.65 -5.67
N ARG A 198 7.20 -13.32 -5.55
CA ARG A 198 8.08 -13.60 -6.68
C ARG A 198 7.42 -14.41 -7.77
N GLU A 199 6.61 -15.41 -7.40
CA GLU A 199 5.85 -16.22 -8.37
C GLU A 199 4.90 -15.33 -9.18
N ILE A 200 4.17 -14.43 -8.52
CA ILE A 200 3.30 -13.46 -9.20
C ILE A 200 4.12 -12.53 -10.12
N LEU A 201 5.26 -12.02 -9.66
CA LEU A 201 6.11 -11.13 -10.48
C LEU A 201 6.62 -11.83 -11.74
N VAL A 202 6.98 -13.12 -11.67
CA VAL A 202 7.36 -13.93 -12.85
C VAL A 202 6.24 -13.98 -13.87
N GLU A 203 5.01 -14.26 -13.43
CA GLU A 203 3.83 -14.31 -14.32
C GLU A 203 3.55 -12.96 -14.99
N LEU A 204 3.87 -11.85 -14.32
CA LEU A 204 3.68 -10.49 -14.83
C LEU A 204 4.88 -9.98 -15.66
N GLY A 205 5.95 -10.77 -15.81
CA GLY A 205 7.16 -10.37 -16.51
C GLY A 205 7.99 -9.30 -15.76
N ILE A 206 7.82 -9.20 -14.45
CA ILE A 206 8.56 -8.27 -13.57
C ILE A 206 9.73 -9.02 -12.93
N SER A 207 10.89 -8.37 -12.82
CA SER A 207 12.06 -8.98 -12.18
C SER A 207 11.77 -9.39 -10.73
N THR A 208 12.13 -10.60 -10.37
CA THR A 208 12.02 -11.13 -9.00
C THR A 208 12.96 -10.44 -8.01
N ASP A 209 14.00 -9.77 -8.50
CA ASP A 209 14.91 -8.98 -7.67
C ASP A 209 14.27 -7.67 -7.18
N SER A 210 13.11 -7.30 -7.77
CA SER A 210 12.34 -6.13 -7.36
C SER A 210 11.66 -6.30 -5.99
N VAL A 211 11.50 -7.53 -5.49
CA VAL A 211 10.88 -7.78 -4.19
C VAL A 211 11.88 -8.32 -3.16
N LYS A 212 11.85 -7.73 -1.97
CA LYS A 212 12.70 -8.16 -0.81
C LYS A 212 11.91 -8.00 0.49
N ALA A 213 12.30 -8.78 1.51
CA ALA A 213 11.95 -8.49 2.88
C ALA A 213 12.65 -7.19 3.30
N THR A 214 11.89 -6.21 3.75
CA THR A 214 12.40 -4.88 4.15
C THR A 214 12.30 -4.65 5.65
N SER A 215 11.59 -5.53 6.36
CA SER A 215 11.62 -5.63 7.82
C SER A 215 11.31 -7.08 8.24
N ASP A 216 11.20 -7.32 9.52
CA ASP A 216 10.81 -8.61 10.09
C ASP A 216 9.36 -9.03 9.77
N ARG A 217 8.54 -8.09 9.28
CA ARG A 217 7.12 -8.29 8.98
C ARG A 217 6.63 -7.67 7.67
N HIS A 218 7.52 -7.07 6.86
CA HIS A 218 7.12 -6.48 5.59
C HIS A 218 8.00 -6.97 4.44
N TRP A 219 7.39 -7.14 3.28
CA TRP A 219 8.08 -7.16 2.01
C TRP A 219 7.80 -5.86 1.24
N THR A 220 8.69 -5.51 0.32
CA THR A 220 8.51 -4.36 -0.57
C THR A 220 8.87 -4.74 -1.99
N ILE A 221 7.98 -4.42 -2.94
CA ILE A 221 8.27 -4.36 -4.37
C ILE A 221 8.73 -2.93 -4.67
N SER A 222 9.90 -2.81 -5.32
CA SER A 222 10.37 -1.57 -5.93
C SER A 222 10.82 -1.90 -7.35
N ALA A 223 9.96 -1.66 -8.33
CA ALA A 223 10.16 -2.07 -9.71
C ALA A 223 10.01 -0.88 -10.65
N ARG A 224 10.84 -0.84 -11.70
CA ARG A 224 10.74 0.12 -12.79
C ARG A 224 10.17 -0.56 -14.01
N LYS A 225 9.16 0.04 -14.63
CA LYS A 225 8.59 -0.47 -15.87
C LYS A 225 9.49 -0.11 -17.05
N THR A 226 9.96 -1.13 -17.75
CA THR A 226 10.77 -0.99 -18.97
C THR A 226 9.90 -0.75 -20.19
#